data_5374463f2038a6d0f31ab376ac03ded8
#
_entry.id   5374463f2038a6d0f31ab376ac03ded8
#
_cell.length_a   1.000
_cell.length_b   1.000
_cell.length_c   1.000
_cell.angle_alpha   90.00
_cell.angle_beta   90.00
_cell.angle_gamma   90.00
#
_symmetry.space_group_name_H-M   'P 1'
#
loop_
_entity.id
_entity.type
_entity.pdbx_description
1 polymer ?
#
loop_
_entity_poly.entity_id
_entity_poly.type
_entity_poly.pdbx_seq_one_letter_code
_entity_poly.pdbx_strand_id
1 'polypeptide(L)'
;MQRISVPFEYEALLSESRKNTAYAFYNADKKAYSLTAGGGEFTGLGNSLAIIAGIAENPAELCEMLADGCFTEASLSMKCFKYDALLMTDFSRWKDYVLEDIRRDYRKMLDAGATTVWETIEGASAFGNAGSLCHGWSAMPVYYYHKILKA
;
A
#
# COMPACT_ATOMS: atom_id res chain seq x y z
N MET A 1 -13.10 -15.99 -19.27
CA MET A 1 -13.85 -15.74 -18.01
C MET A 1 -15.23 -15.23 -18.37
N GLN A 2 -16.29 -15.97 -18.06
CA GLN A 2 -17.67 -15.47 -18.19
C GLN A 2 -17.87 -14.37 -17.15
N ARG A 3 -18.27 -13.18 -17.61
CA ARG A 3 -18.72 -12.12 -16.69
C ARG A 3 -20.05 -12.57 -16.09
N ILE A 4 -20.09 -12.70 -14.77
CA ILE A 4 -21.35 -12.90 -14.05
C ILE A 4 -22.11 -11.57 -14.15
N SER A 5 -23.21 -11.57 -14.89
CA SER A 5 -24.14 -10.44 -14.94
C SER A 5 -24.94 -10.45 -13.64
N VAL A 6 -24.61 -9.56 -12.72
CA VAL A 6 -25.42 -9.34 -11.53
C VAL A 6 -26.45 -8.27 -11.84
N PRO A 7 -27.76 -8.53 -11.74
CA PRO A 7 -28.81 -7.56 -12.01
C PRO A 7 -28.97 -6.59 -10.82
N PHE A 8 -27.87 -5.89 -10.43
CA PHE A 8 -27.87 -4.95 -9.32
C PHE A 8 -27.14 -3.69 -9.77
N GLU A 9 -27.75 -2.53 -9.58
CA GLU A 9 -27.16 -1.22 -9.89
C GLU A 9 -26.10 -0.86 -8.83
N TYR A 10 -24.98 -1.59 -8.85
CA TYR A 10 -23.89 -1.40 -7.88
C TYR A 10 -23.14 -0.08 -8.06
N GLU A 11 -23.20 0.54 -9.25
CA GLU A 11 -22.46 1.78 -9.53
C GLU A 11 -22.92 2.96 -8.67
N ALA A 12 -24.22 3.12 -8.49
CA ALA A 12 -24.77 4.15 -7.62
C ALA A 12 -24.36 3.94 -6.17
N LEU A 13 -24.46 2.69 -5.67
CA LEU A 13 -24.04 2.33 -4.32
C LEU A 13 -22.53 2.54 -4.11
N LEU A 14 -21.71 2.17 -5.10
CA LEU A 14 -20.26 2.35 -5.06
C LEU A 14 -19.90 3.83 -5.02
N SER A 15 -20.55 4.66 -5.84
CA SER A 15 -20.36 6.12 -5.85
C SER A 15 -20.73 6.75 -4.51
N GLU A 16 -21.86 6.34 -3.93
CA GLU A 16 -22.30 6.82 -2.62
C GLU A 16 -21.34 6.36 -1.51
N SER A 17 -20.92 5.10 -1.53
CA SER A 17 -19.96 4.56 -0.55
C SER A 17 -18.63 5.31 -0.60
N ARG A 18 -18.11 5.62 -1.79
CA ARG A 18 -16.88 6.41 -1.94
C ARG A 18 -17.02 7.82 -1.35
N LYS A 19 -18.13 8.51 -1.64
CA LYS A 19 -18.40 9.83 -1.08
C LYS A 19 -18.50 9.83 0.44
N ASN A 20 -19.25 8.88 0.97
CA ASN A 20 -19.44 8.74 2.42
C ASN A 20 -18.13 8.39 3.13
N THR A 21 -17.30 7.53 2.54
CA THR A 21 -15.97 7.22 3.05
C THR A 21 -15.06 8.43 3.00
N ALA A 22 -15.00 9.14 1.88
CA ALA A 22 -14.23 10.37 1.79
C ALA A 22 -14.66 11.38 2.87
N TYR A 23 -15.97 11.64 3.01
CA TYR A 23 -16.49 12.55 4.00
C TYR A 23 -16.14 12.15 5.45
N ALA A 24 -16.21 10.87 5.77
CA ALA A 24 -15.99 10.39 7.13
C ALA A 24 -14.51 10.38 7.55
N PHE A 25 -13.58 10.14 6.61
CA PHE A 25 -12.17 9.88 6.92
C PHE A 25 -11.20 10.95 6.42
N TYR A 26 -11.60 11.81 5.48
CA TYR A 26 -10.73 12.86 4.96
C TYR A 26 -10.51 13.97 5.97
N ASN A 27 -9.25 14.36 6.17
CA ASN A 27 -8.83 15.49 6.96
C ASN A 27 -8.22 16.56 6.05
N ALA A 28 -8.88 17.71 5.95
CA ALA A 28 -8.47 18.79 5.05
C ALA A 28 -7.14 19.44 5.45
N ASP A 29 -6.85 19.54 6.76
CA ASP A 29 -5.60 20.15 7.25
C ASP A 29 -4.39 19.27 6.96
N LYS A 30 -4.59 17.95 7.00
CA LYS A 30 -3.56 16.94 6.71
C LYS A 30 -3.57 16.49 5.25
N LYS A 31 -4.61 16.85 4.48
CA LYS A 31 -4.85 16.41 3.09
C LYS A 31 -4.75 14.89 2.91
N ALA A 32 -5.21 14.15 3.91
CA ALA A 32 -5.05 12.70 3.99
C ALA A 32 -6.24 12.05 4.69
N TYR A 33 -6.33 10.74 4.59
CA TYR A 33 -7.40 9.92 5.19
C TYR A 33 -6.91 9.33 6.50
N SER A 34 -7.66 9.60 7.58
CA SER A 34 -7.39 9.08 8.92
C SER A 34 -7.82 7.62 9.06
N LEU A 35 -7.26 6.91 10.04
CA LEU A 35 -7.60 5.51 10.33
C LEU A 35 -9.02 5.36 10.88
N THR A 36 -9.52 6.37 11.59
CA THR A 36 -10.87 6.39 12.17
C THR A 36 -11.66 7.57 11.67
N ALA A 37 -12.99 7.42 11.58
CA ALA A 37 -13.88 8.51 11.21
C ALA A 37 -13.73 9.69 12.18
N GLY A 38 -13.61 10.90 11.64
CA GLY A 38 -13.47 12.12 12.43
C GLY A 38 -12.05 12.42 12.92
N GLY A 39 -11.03 11.60 12.59
CA GLY A 39 -9.63 11.86 12.92
C GLY A 39 -8.87 10.64 13.42
N GLY A 40 -7.69 10.88 14.02
CA GLY A 40 -6.81 9.83 14.54
C GLY A 40 -5.51 9.72 13.77
N GLU A 41 -4.95 8.52 13.73
CA GLU A 41 -3.69 8.21 13.06
C GLU A 41 -3.84 8.21 11.54
N PHE A 42 -2.76 8.58 10.84
CA PHE A 42 -2.67 8.55 9.38
C PHE A 42 -1.66 7.47 8.98
N THR A 43 -2.16 6.44 8.30
CA THR A 43 -1.35 5.28 7.90
C THR A 43 -1.10 5.25 6.40
N GLY A 44 0.07 4.76 6.01
CA GLY A 44 0.41 4.54 4.60
C GLY A 44 -0.55 3.55 3.94
N LEU A 45 -0.95 2.50 4.66
CA LEU A 45 -1.92 1.52 4.16
C LEU A 45 -3.29 2.15 3.88
N GLY A 46 -3.85 2.91 4.83
CA GLY A 46 -5.17 3.55 4.67
C GLY A 46 -5.20 4.52 3.49
N ASN A 47 -4.15 5.35 3.34
CA ASN A 47 -4.05 6.31 2.25
C ASN A 47 -3.79 5.63 0.89
N SER A 48 -3.03 4.54 0.85
CA SER A 48 -2.87 3.72 -0.35
C SER A 48 -4.19 3.10 -0.81
N LEU A 49 -4.97 2.57 0.12
CA LEU A 49 -6.30 2.01 -0.16
C LEU A 49 -7.28 3.07 -0.64
N ALA A 50 -7.21 4.30 -0.10
CA ALA A 50 -8.03 5.42 -0.57
C ALA A 50 -7.75 5.76 -2.05
N ILE A 51 -6.47 5.71 -2.47
CA ILE A 51 -6.09 5.87 -3.88
C ILE A 51 -6.63 4.73 -4.73
N ILE A 52 -6.37 3.47 -4.34
CA ILE A 52 -6.74 2.27 -5.11
C ILE A 52 -8.26 2.17 -5.27
N ALA A 53 -9.01 2.50 -4.22
CA ALA A 53 -10.48 2.48 -4.24
C ALA A 53 -11.10 3.65 -5.03
N GLY A 54 -10.30 4.62 -5.50
CA GLY A 54 -10.80 5.81 -6.19
C GLY A 54 -11.58 6.76 -5.26
N ILE A 55 -11.19 6.80 -3.98
CA ILE A 55 -11.74 7.71 -2.95
C ILE A 55 -10.94 9.02 -2.93
N ALA A 56 -9.63 8.94 -3.19
CA ALA A 56 -8.72 10.06 -3.11
C ALA A 56 -9.01 11.10 -4.20
N GLU A 57 -9.26 12.37 -3.80
CA GLU A 57 -9.46 13.48 -4.72
C GLU A 57 -8.14 13.93 -5.37
N ASN A 58 -7.04 13.89 -4.62
CA ASN A 58 -5.70 14.27 -5.07
C ASN A 58 -4.71 13.10 -4.93
N PRO A 59 -4.83 12.03 -5.74
CA PRO A 59 -3.99 10.85 -5.61
C PRO A 59 -2.50 11.15 -5.81
N ALA A 60 -2.16 12.11 -6.67
CA ALA A 60 -0.76 12.49 -6.90
C ALA A 60 -0.11 13.09 -5.65
N GLU A 61 -0.80 13.99 -4.93
CA GLU A 61 -0.28 14.57 -3.68
C GLU A 61 -0.12 13.51 -2.59
N LEU A 62 -1.09 12.59 -2.46
CA LEU A 62 -0.99 11.48 -1.52
C LEU A 62 0.18 10.54 -1.86
N CYS A 63 0.48 10.32 -3.14
CA CYS A 63 1.64 9.53 -3.56
C CYS A 63 2.97 10.17 -3.12
N GLU A 64 3.10 11.49 -3.22
CA GLU A 64 4.28 12.19 -2.68
C GLU A 64 4.41 11.98 -1.17
N MET A 65 3.32 12.16 -0.43
CA MET A 65 3.30 11.97 1.02
C MET A 65 3.63 10.52 1.43
N LEU A 66 3.16 9.53 0.65
CA LEU A 66 3.50 8.12 0.84
C LEU A 66 4.99 7.85 0.60
N ALA A 67 5.57 8.47 -0.41
CA ALA A 67 6.98 8.31 -0.75
C ALA A 67 7.89 9.01 0.27
N ASP A 68 7.49 10.17 0.77
CA ASP A 68 8.22 10.96 1.77
C ASP A 68 8.12 10.40 3.19
N GLY A 69 7.33 9.34 3.41
CA GLY A 69 7.19 8.72 4.72
C GLY A 69 6.39 9.56 5.73
N CYS A 70 5.44 10.37 5.25
CA CYS A 70 4.60 11.23 6.10
C CYS A 70 3.62 10.45 6.98
N PHE A 71 3.44 9.16 6.73
CA PHE A 71 2.47 8.30 7.40
C PHE A 71 3.15 7.17 8.18
N THR A 72 2.44 6.62 9.16
CA THR A 72 2.85 5.35 9.78
C THR A 72 2.94 4.28 8.69
N GLU A 73 4.14 3.69 8.53
CA GLU A 73 4.43 2.74 7.45
C GLU A 73 3.64 1.44 7.65
N ALA A 74 3.23 0.84 6.54
CA ALA A 74 2.62 -0.48 6.54
C ALA A 74 3.64 -1.58 6.88
N SER A 75 3.18 -2.71 7.41
CA SER A 75 4.02 -3.91 7.51
C SER A 75 4.55 -4.32 6.14
N LEU A 76 5.67 -5.04 6.10
CA LEU A 76 6.34 -5.40 4.86
C LEU A 76 5.39 -6.05 3.84
N SER A 77 4.56 -6.99 4.27
CA SER A 77 3.59 -7.68 3.42
C SER A 77 2.49 -6.75 2.87
N MET A 78 2.16 -5.68 3.59
CA MET A 78 1.13 -4.71 3.19
C MET A 78 1.67 -3.54 2.35
N LYS A 79 2.98 -3.43 2.18
CA LYS A 79 3.59 -2.42 1.28
C LYS A 79 3.16 -2.59 -0.18
N CYS A 80 2.67 -3.76 -0.57
CA CYS A 80 2.12 -3.96 -1.91
C CYS A 80 1.02 -2.95 -2.26
N PHE A 81 0.18 -2.56 -1.31
CA PHE A 81 -0.84 -1.54 -1.55
C PHE A 81 -0.23 -0.15 -1.81
N LYS A 82 0.85 0.21 -1.12
CA LYS A 82 1.60 1.44 -1.41
C LYS A 82 2.16 1.42 -2.84
N TYR A 83 2.79 0.32 -3.23
CA TYR A 83 3.37 0.20 -4.58
C TYR A 83 2.31 0.20 -5.67
N ASP A 84 1.17 -0.47 -5.45
CA ASP A 84 0.07 -0.42 -6.41
C ASP A 84 -0.53 0.98 -6.52
N ALA A 85 -0.74 1.70 -5.42
CA ALA A 85 -1.22 3.07 -5.43
C ALA A 85 -0.27 4.01 -6.22
N LEU A 86 1.03 3.93 -5.97
CA LEU A 86 2.05 4.71 -6.67
C LEU A 86 2.05 4.40 -8.17
N LEU A 87 2.16 3.12 -8.55
CA LEU A 87 2.24 2.70 -9.95
C LEU A 87 0.94 2.93 -10.74
N MET A 88 -0.22 2.88 -10.08
CA MET A 88 -1.50 3.21 -10.70
C MET A 88 -1.63 4.70 -10.98
N THR A 89 -1.09 5.55 -10.13
CA THR A 89 -1.16 7.01 -10.26
C THR A 89 -0.21 7.52 -11.34
N ASP A 90 1.05 7.12 -11.30
CA ASP A 90 2.04 7.43 -12.34
C ASP A 90 3.14 6.37 -12.38
N PHE A 91 3.00 5.43 -13.32
CA PHE A 91 3.94 4.32 -13.48
C PHE A 91 5.36 4.81 -13.79
N SER A 92 5.49 5.75 -14.71
CA SER A 92 6.81 6.23 -15.18
C SER A 92 7.59 6.93 -14.08
N ARG A 93 6.89 7.69 -13.24
CA ARG A 93 7.46 8.41 -12.10
C ARG A 93 7.88 7.47 -10.98
N TRP A 94 7.06 6.48 -10.66
CA TRP A 94 7.20 5.72 -9.42
C TRP A 94 7.90 4.36 -9.55
N LYS A 95 8.10 3.86 -10.76
CA LYS A 95 8.68 2.53 -10.96
C LYS A 95 10.06 2.36 -10.31
N ASP A 96 10.95 3.35 -10.46
CA ASP A 96 12.30 3.29 -9.91
C ASP A 96 12.31 3.43 -8.38
N TYR A 97 11.42 4.28 -7.84
CA TYR A 97 11.20 4.38 -6.40
C TYR A 97 10.75 3.03 -5.80
N VAL A 98 9.77 2.37 -6.42
CA VAL A 98 9.28 1.06 -5.95
C VAL A 98 10.39 0.01 -5.95
N LEU A 99 11.19 -0.07 -7.01
CA LEU A 99 12.30 -1.01 -7.08
C LEU A 99 13.36 -0.73 -6.01
N GLU A 100 13.66 0.53 -5.74
CA GLU A 100 14.65 0.91 -4.73
C GLU A 100 14.14 0.68 -3.30
N ASP A 101 12.86 0.96 -3.03
CA ASP A 101 12.23 0.68 -1.72
C ASP A 101 12.25 -0.83 -1.41
N ILE A 102 11.89 -1.66 -2.40
CA ILE A 102 12.00 -3.13 -2.31
C ILE A 102 13.45 -3.54 -2.06
N ARG A 103 14.39 -3.02 -2.84
CA ARG A 103 15.81 -3.38 -2.74
C ARG A 103 16.36 -3.04 -1.35
N ARG A 104 16.03 -1.86 -0.83
CA ARG A 104 16.46 -1.41 0.50
C ARG A 104 15.94 -2.33 1.60
N ASP A 105 14.67 -2.70 1.58
CA ASP A 105 14.05 -3.48 2.64
C ASP A 105 14.52 -4.94 2.61
N TYR A 106 14.53 -5.55 1.44
CA TYR A 106 14.92 -6.96 1.30
C TYR A 106 16.45 -7.16 1.39
N ARG A 107 17.25 -6.13 1.12
CA ARG A 107 18.70 -6.19 1.33
C ARG A 107 19.04 -6.50 2.78
N LYS A 108 18.30 -5.95 3.74
CA LYS A 108 18.49 -6.24 5.17
C LYS A 108 18.33 -7.72 5.50
N MET A 109 17.37 -8.39 4.86
CA MET A 109 17.19 -9.85 5.03
C MET A 109 18.36 -10.62 4.46
N LEU A 110 18.81 -10.27 3.25
CA LEU A 110 19.94 -10.93 2.59
C LEU A 110 21.23 -10.75 3.39
N ASP A 111 21.49 -9.54 3.87
CA ASP A 111 22.69 -9.23 4.67
C ASP A 111 22.67 -9.97 6.03
N ALA A 112 21.49 -10.29 6.56
CA ALA A 112 21.30 -11.12 7.74
C ALA A 112 21.34 -12.64 7.46
N GLY A 113 21.60 -13.06 6.20
CA GLY A 113 21.68 -14.47 5.81
C GLY A 113 20.33 -15.16 5.68
N ALA A 114 19.24 -14.42 5.42
CA ALA A 114 17.92 -14.99 5.25
C ALA A 114 17.87 -15.95 4.06
N THR A 115 17.29 -17.13 4.27
CA THR A 115 16.99 -18.13 3.23
C THR A 115 15.53 -18.09 2.79
N THR A 116 14.70 -17.31 3.48
CA THR A 116 13.27 -17.13 3.24
C THR A 116 12.92 -15.65 3.38
N VAL A 117 11.73 -15.25 2.92
CA VAL A 117 11.21 -13.89 3.13
C VAL A 117 10.55 -13.80 4.50
N TRP A 118 10.82 -12.72 5.22
CA TRP A 118 10.34 -12.50 6.57
C TRP A 118 9.00 -11.75 6.59
N GLU A 119 8.28 -11.84 7.70
CA GLU A 119 7.05 -11.11 7.93
C GLU A 119 7.27 -9.61 8.05
N THR A 120 8.35 -9.24 8.75
CA THR A 120 8.76 -7.84 8.97
C THR A 120 10.26 -7.67 8.73
N ILE A 121 10.70 -6.43 8.61
CA ILE A 121 12.13 -6.10 8.42
C ILE A 121 12.96 -6.46 9.67
N GLU A 122 12.35 -6.47 10.83
CA GLU A 122 12.96 -6.82 12.11
C GLU A 122 13.19 -8.33 12.26
N GLY A 123 12.56 -9.13 11.41
CA GLY A 123 12.69 -10.59 11.43
C GLY A 123 12.22 -11.20 12.75
N ALA A 124 13.02 -12.11 13.32
CA ALA A 124 12.67 -12.84 14.54
C ALA A 124 12.43 -11.93 15.77
N SER A 125 13.00 -10.74 15.82
CA SER A 125 12.85 -9.81 16.97
C SER A 125 11.51 -9.07 16.99
N ALA A 126 10.75 -9.10 15.87
CA ALA A 126 9.43 -8.51 15.82
C ALA A 126 8.47 -9.14 16.83
N PHE A 127 7.45 -8.40 17.24
CA PHE A 127 6.37 -8.87 18.11
C PHE A 127 6.87 -9.53 19.41
N GLY A 128 7.90 -8.98 20.04
CA GLY A 128 8.46 -9.53 21.25
C GLY A 128 9.19 -10.88 21.05
N ASN A 129 9.92 -11.01 19.97
CA ASN A 129 10.61 -12.22 19.50
C ASN A 129 9.71 -13.33 18.94
N ALA A 130 8.55 -12.96 18.39
CA ALA A 130 7.61 -13.88 17.74
C ALA A 130 7.49 -13.66 16.22
N GLY A 131 8.38 -12.85 15.61
CA GLY A 131 8.37 -12.55 14.18
C GLY A 131 8.63 -13.78 13.32
N SER A 132 7.83 -13.98 12.28
CA SER A 132 7.99 -15.10 11.34
C SER A 132 9.13 -14.83 10.37
N LEU A 133 10.04 -15.80 10.25
CA LEU A 133 11.13 -15.79 9.26
C LEU A 133 10.73 -16.46 7.92
N CYS A 134 9.50 -16.96 7.80
CA CYS A 134 8.96 -17.52 6.56
C CYS A 134 7.52 -17.05 6.36
N HIS A 135 7.33 -15.98 5.58
CA HIS A 135 6.04 -15.33 5.38
C HIS A 135 5.77 -15.11 3.89
N GLY A 136 4.96 -16.00 3.29
CA GLY A 136 4.70 -16.01 1.85
C GLY A 136 4.14 -14.70 1.29
N TRP A 137 3.40 -13.92 2.06
CA TRP A 137 2.85 -12.63 1.62
C TRP A 137 3.94 -11.57 1.39
N SER A 138 5.10 -11.75 1.98
CA SER A 138 6.27 -10.90 1.73
C SER A 138 7.03 -11.27 0.45
N ALA A 139 6.57 -12.24 -0.34
CA ALA A 139 7.18 -12.61 -1.63
C ALA A 139 6.82 -11.67 -2.79
N MET A 140 6.16 -10.54 -2.51
CA MET A 140 5.75 -9.53 -3.49
C MET A 140 6.85 -8.96 -4.41
N PRO A 141 8.16 -8.92 -4.06
CA PRO A 141 9.18 -8.40 -4.97
C PRO A 141 9.18 -9.07 -6.34
N VAL A 142 8.94 -10.37 -6.40
CA VAL A 142 8.89 -11.13 -7.67
C VAL A 142 7.83 -10.55 -8.61
N TYR A 143 6.65 -10.20 -8.08
CA TYR A 143 5.58 -9.58 -8.85
C TYR A 143 5.98 -8.20 -9.38
N TYR A 144 6.54 -7.32 -8.53
CA TYR A 144 6.89 -5.96 -8.93
C TYR A 144 8.08 -5.91 -9.88
N TYR A 145 9.09 -6.75 -9.68
CA TYR A 145 10.19 -6.89 -10.66
C TYR A 145 9.64 -7.33 -12.02
N HIS A 146 8.75 -8.31 -12.05
CA HIS A 146 8.12 -8.74 -13.30
C HIS A 146 7.29 -7.62 -13.94
N LYS A 147 6.43 -6.96 -13.15
CA LYS A 147 5.53 -5.89 -13.61
C LYS A 147 6.30 -4.69 -14.17
N ILE A 148 7.41 -4.31 -13.52
CA ILE A 148 8.16 -3.10 -13.87
C ILE A 148 9.19 -3.36 -14.98
N LEU A 149 9.92 -4.47 -14.93
CA LEU A 149 11.01 -4.74 -15.89
C LEU A 149 10.51 -5.29 -17.23
N LYS A 150 9.24 -5.70 -17.33
CA LYS A 150 8.62 -6.16 -18.58
C LYS A 150 7.66 -5.14 -19.20
N ALA A 151 7.40 -4.03 -18.55
CA ALA A 151 6.63 -2.90 -19.08
C ALA A 151 7.49 -1.99 -19.92
#